data_5fd352c1baf72058a4876c95986aa70a
#
_entry.id   5fd352c1baf72058a4876c95986aa70a
#
_cell.length_a   1.000
_cell.length_b   1.000
_cell.length_c   1.000
_cell.angle_alpha   90.00
_cell.angle_beta   90.00
_cell.angle_gamma   90.00
#
_symmetry.space_group_name_H-M   'P 1'
#
loop_
_entity.id
_entity.type
_entity.pdbx_description
1 polymer ?
#
loop_
_entity_poly.entity_id
_entity_poly.type
_entity_poly.pdbx_seq_one_letter_code
_entity_poly.pdbx_strand_id
1 'polypeptide(L)'
;SFPTRRSSDLYSWDSAQITRRVTDGDIAAFVDAVGDYNPVHADRAYAASTVFKEPIAPGIWTAGLISAVIGTRLPGPGAIYLSQDLRFLKPVKAGDSISARVEVIEINREKNRIRLRTVCTNQRAEDVLTGEAVVMPSRMPVRYTRPAESMGALALWTLQPMAWMAQGAAIWGMLGLSAFAMAAPIRPSRPSSK
;
A
#
# COMPACT_ATOMS: atom_id res chain seq x y z
N SER A 1 -6.56 0.78 -19.00
CA SER A 1 -6.80 2.23 -19.07
C SER A 1 -8.08 2.57 -18.30
N PHE A 2 -7.98 3.57 -17.42
CA PHE A 2 -9.12 4.06 -16.64
C PHE A 2 -9.61 5.37 -17.26
N PRO A 3 -10.87 5.46 -17.71
CA PRO A 3 -11.41 6.69 -18.26
C PRO A 3 -11.71 7.71 -17.16
N THR A 4 -11.38 8.96 -17.40
CA THR A 4 -11.83 10.09 -16.59
C THR A 4 -13.26 10.47 -16.99
N ARG A 5 -14.10 10.78 -16.00
CA ARG A 5 -15.43 11.35 -16.22
C ARG A 5 -15.49 12.76 -15.64
N ARG A 6 -15.81 13.75 -16.47
CA ARG A 6 -16.01 15.15 -16.06
C ARG A 6 -17.38 15.28 -15.40
N SER A 7 -17.61 16.35 -14.64
CA SER A 7 -18.93 16.59 -14.03
C SER A 7 -20.08 16.68 -15.04
N SER A 8 -19.78 17.08 -16.30
CA SER A 8 -20.74 17.07 -17.41
C SER A 8 -21.17 15.66 -17.84
N ASP A 9 -20.31 14.68 -17.62
CA ASP A 9 -20.48 13.31 -18.11
C ASP A 9 -21.11 12.40 -17.05
N LEU A 10 -21.45 12.97 -15.88
CA LEU A 10 -21.95 12.25 -14.71
C LEU A 10 -23.45 12.47 -14.50
N TYR A 11 -24.09 11.43 -14.00
CA TYR A 11 -25.50 11.42 -13.58
C TYR A 11 -25.62 11.03 -12.10
N SER A 12 -26.74 11.42 -11.47
CA SER A 12 -26.97 11.21 -10.05
C SER A 12 -27.19 9.76 -9.62
N TRP A 13 -27.08 8.80 -10.53
CA TRP A 13 -27.17 7.36 -10.24
C TRP A 13 -25.91 6.60 -10.66
N ASP A 14 -24.91 7.32 -11.19
CA ASP A 14 -23.66 6.69 -11.58
C ASP A 14 -22.98 6.06 -10.37
N SER A 15 -22.53 4.83 -10.53
CA SER A 15 -21.82 4.13 -9.48
C SER A 15 -20.67 3.31 -10.01
N ALA A 16 -19.71 3.04 -9.13
CA ALA A 16 -18.59 2.14 -9.41
C ALA A 16 -18.18 1.41 -8.13
N GLN A 17 -17.55 0.26 -8.31
CA GLN A 17 -17.04 -0.54 -7.20
C GLN A 17 -15.76 -1.27 -7.56
N ILE A 18 -15.00 -1.63 -6.53
CA ILE A 18 -13.91 -2.60 -6.58
C ILE A 18 -14.11 -3.59 -5.43
N THR A 19 -13.61 -4.81 -5.62
CA THR A 19 -13.55 -5.81 -4.56
C THR A 19 -12.11 -6.22 -4.34
N ARG A 20 -11.69 -6.33 -3.08
CA ARG A 20 -10.37 -6.79 -2.70
C ARG A 20 -10.46 -7.76 -1.54
N ARG A 21 -9.71 -8.86 -1.62
CA ARG A 21 -9.47 -9.74 -0.48
C ARG A 21 -8.40 -9.11 0.40
N VAL A 22 -8.67 -9.09 1.71
CA VAL A 22 -7.74 -8.59 2.73
C VAL A 22 -6.76 -9.70 3.08
N THR A 23 -5.48 -9.39 3.12
CA THR A 23 -4.43 -10.31 3.55
C THR A 23 -3.71 -9.78 4.78
N ASP A 24 -3.06 -10.66 5.56
CA ASP A 24 -2.16 -10.24 6.64
C ASP A 24 -1.06 -9.28 6.11
N GLY A 25 -0.56 -9.53 4.89
CA GLY A 25 0.43 -8.66 4.24
C GLY A 25 -0.11 -7.26 3.92
N ASP A 26 -1.38 -7.12 3.53
CA ASP A 26 -2.01 -5.81 3.31
C ASP A 26 -2.09 -5.00 4.62
N ILE A 27 -2.44 -5.67 5.73
CA ILE A 27 -2.54 -5.04 7.05
C ILE A 27 -1.14 -4.60 7.50
N ALA A 28 -0.15 -5.49 7.45
CA ALA A 28 1.22 -5.19 7.84
C ALA A 28 1.82 -4.04 7.01
N ALA A 29 1.68 -4.08 5.68
CA ALA A 29 2.18 -3.03 4.79
C ALA A 29 1.55 -1.67 5.08
N PHE A 30 0.25 -1.64 5.43
CA PHE A 30 -0.43 -0.39 5.79
C PHE A 30 0.03 0.13 7.14
N VAL A 31 0.13 -0.75 8.16
CA VAL A 31 0.65 -0.40 9.49
C VAL A 31 2.04 0.21 9.39
N ASP A 32 2.94 -0.42 8.64
CA ASP A 32 4.30 0.07 8.41
C ASP A 32 4.32 1.41 7.67
N ALA A 33 3.49 1.56 6.64
CA ALA A 33 3.46 2.76 5.82
C ALA A 33 2.99 4.01 6.57
N VAL A 34 2.08 3.85 7.55
CA VAL A 34 1.51 4.98 8.31
C VAL A 34 2.03 5.07 9.75
N GLY A 35 2.75 4.04 10.24
CA GLY A 35 3.24 3.97 11.62
C GLY A 35 2.16 3.66 12.66
N ASP A 36 1.03 3.08 12.27
CA ASP A 36 -0.06 2.70 13.18
C ASP A 36 0.21 1.34 13.82
N TYR A 37 1.20 1.28 14.71
CA TYR A 37 1.58 0.06 15.44
C TYR A 37 0.65 -0.25 16.63
N ASN A 38 -0.62 0.10 16.55
CA ASN A 38 -1.61 -0.31 17.54
C ASN A 38 -1.65 -1.86 17.61
N PRO A 39 -1.43 -2.46 18.79
CA PRO A 39 -1.32 -3.92 18.89
C PRO A 39 -2.57 -4.69 18.43
N VAL A 40 -3.72 -4.05 18.37
CA VAL A 40 -4.94 -4.68 17.82
C VAL A 40 -4.81 -5.03 16.34
N HIS A 41 -3.86 -4.41 15.61
CA HIS A 41 -3.60 -4.67 14.20
C HIS A 41 -2.43 -5.63 13.97
N ALA A 42 -1.42 -5.61 14.85
CA ALA A 42 -0.13 -6.26 14.60
C ALA A 42 0.19 -7.42 15.57
N ASP A 43 -0.38 -7.42 16.79
CA ASP A 43 -0.07 -8.41 17.83
C ASP A 43 -1.23 -9.41 17.98
N ARG A 44 -1.00 -10.66 17.53
CA ARG A 44 -2.00 -11.74 17.61
C ARG A 44 -2.34 -12.12 19.04
N ALA A 45 -1.39 -12.09 19.98
CA ALA A 45 -1.63 -12.44 21.38
C ALA A 45 -2.49 -11.36 22.04
N TYR A 46 -2.17 -10.10 21.81
CA TYR A 46 -2.99 -8.98 22.28
C TYR A 46 -4.40 -9.02 21.66
N ALA A 47 -4.50 -9.15 20.34
CA ALA A 47 -5.78 -9.17 19.63
C ALA A 47 -6.68 -10.33 20.11
N ALA A 48 -6.11 -11.50 20.41
CA ALA A 48 -6.85 -12.65 20.97
C ALA A 48 -7.48 -12.35 22.33
N SER A 49 -6.88 -11.46 23.12
CA SER A 49 -7.41 -11.01 24.41
C SER A 49 -8.58 -10.02 24.28
N THR A 50 -8.72 -9.39 23.11
CA THR A 50 -9.77 -8.39 22.85
C THR A 50 -11.10 -9.02 22.43
N VAL A 51 -12.12 -8.20 22.28
CA VAL A 51 -13.45 -8.62 21.74
C VAL A 51 -13.35 -9.13 20.29
N PHE A 52 -12.31 -8.76 19.56
CA PHE A 52 -12.12 -9.14 18.16
C PHE A 52 -11.56 -10.54 17.99
N LYS A 53 -10.86 -11.09 19.00
CA LYS A 53 -10.25 -12.43 19.07
C LYS A 53 -9.11 -12.70 18.08
N GLU A 54 -8.85 -11.80 17.18
CA GLU A 54 -7.79 -11.84 16.15
C GLU A 54 -7.47 -10.42 15.66
N PRO A 55 -6.33 -10.20 14.97
CA PRO A 55 -6.00 -8.89 14.41
C PRO A 55 -7.06 -8.41 13.42
N ILE A 56 -7.37 -7.12 13.49
CA ILE A 56 -8.27 -6.43 12.58
C ILE A 56 -7.48 -5.44 11.71
N ALA A 57 -7.96 -5.20 10.50
CA ALA A 57 -7.40 -4.15 9.64
C ALA A 57 -7.65 -2.75 10.24
N PRO A 58 -6.71 -1.81 10.13
CA PRO A 58 -6.99 -0.41 10.41
C PRO A 58 -8.18 0.09 9.59
N GLY A 59 -9.12 0.80 10.22
CA GLY A 59 -10.33 1.25 9.53
C GLY A 59 -10.03 2.10 8.29
N ILE A 60 -8.97 2.90 8.35
CA ILE A 60 -8.52 3.74 7.22
C ILE A 60 -7.98 2.91 6.05
N TRP A 61 -7.46 1.69 6.27
CA TRP A 61 -7.16 0.76 5.19
C TRP A 61 -8.42 0.48 4.34
N THR A 62 -9.56 0.20 4.99
CA THR A 62 -10.85 -0.03 4.32
C THR A 62 -11.32 1.23 3.58
N ALA A 63 -11.18 2.42 4.18
CA ALA A 63 -11.46 3.70 3.53
C ALA A 63 -10.56 3.96 2.31
N GLY A 64 -9.34 3.45 2.31
CA GLY A 64 -8.43 3.49 1.17
C GLY A 64 -8.99 2.83 -0.09
N LEU A 65 -9.85 1.81 0.05
CA LEU A 65 -10.54 1.19 -1.08
C LEU A 65 -11.55 2.15 -1.73
N ILE A 66 -12.23 3.00 -0.94
CA ILE A 66 -13.10 4.07 -1.45
C ILE A 66 -12.26 5.04 -2.29
N SER A 67 -11.11 5.47 -1.76
CA SER A 67 -10.19 6.35 -2.49
C SER A 67 -9.73 5.72 -3.81
N ALA A 68 -9.46 4.42 -3.82
CA ALA A 68 -9.10 3.70 -5.04
C ALA A 68 -10.24 3.70 -6.08
N VAL A 69 -11.50 3.53 -5.66
CA VAL A 69 -12.66 3.65 -6.58
C VAL A 69 -12.74 5.06 -7.15
N ILE A 70 -12.65 6.08 -6.30
CA ILE A 70 -12.74 7.49 -6.70
C ILE A 70 -11.64 7.85 -7.70
N GLY A 71 -10.41 7.48 -7.42
CA GLY A 71 -9.27 7.83 -8.24
C GLY A 71 -9.12 7.02 -9.52
N THR A 72 -9.75 5.83 -9.61
CA THR A 72 -9.55 4.94 -10.76
C THR A 72 -10.81 4.63 -11.55
N ARG A 73 -12.02 4.84 -10.97
CA ARG A 73 -13.28 4.43 -11.58
C ARG A 73 -14.30 5.56 -11.71
N LEU A 74 -14.62 6.25 -10.61
CA LEU A 74 -15.71 7.23 -10.57
C LEU A 74 -15.40 8.37 -9.59
N PRO A 75 -15.12 9.60 -10.06
CA PRO A 75 -15.01 10.05 -11.46
C PRO A 75 -13.77 9.54 -12.19
N GLY A 76 -12.81 8.95 -11.51
CA GLY A 76 -11.61 8.38 -12.10
C GLY A 76 -10.39 9.32 -12.10
N PRO A 77 -9.38 9.05 -12.94
CA PRO A 77 -8.10 9.75 -12.90
C PRO A 77 -8.22 11.27 -12.97
N GLY A 78 -7.42 11.97 -12.15
CA GLY A 78 -7.43 13.43 -12.05
C GLY A 78 -8.51 14.00 -11.12
N ALA A 79 -9.33 13.16 -10.49
CA ALA A 79 -10.25 13.59 -9.44
C ALA A 79 -9.47 14.00 -8.18
N ILE A 80 -9.93 15.08 -7.53
CA ILE A 80 -9.38 15.55 -6.26
C ILE A 80 -10.37 15.23 -5.13
N TYR A 81 -9.89 14.50 -4.13
CA TYR A 81 -10.65 14.16 -2.94
C TYR A 81 -10.64 15.36 -1.98
N LEU A 82 -11.79 15.89 -1.62
CA LEU A 82 -11.91 17.12 -0.82
C LEU A 82 -12.28 16.83 0.62
N SER A 83 -13.25 15.94 0.84
CA SER A 83 -13.68 15.55 2.18
C SER A 83 -14.31 14.17 2.19
N GLN A 84 -14.34 13.54 3.38
CA GLN A 84 -14.97 12.26 3.63
C GLN A 84 -15.49 12.20 5.06
N ASP A 85 -16.75 11.82 5.24
CA ASP A 85 -17.29 11.32 6.49
C ASP A 85 -17.19 9.80 6.52
N LEU A 86 -16.81 9.25 7.67
CA LEU A 86 -16.64 7.80 7.84
C LEU A 86 -17.34 7.31 9.10
N ARG A 87 -18.07 6.20 8.97
CA ARG A 87 -18.62 5.44 10.08
C ARG A 87 -18.19 3.99 9.94
N PHE A 88 -17.36 3.52 10.87
CA PHE A 88 -16.92 2.13 10.95
C PHE A 88 -17.95 1.32 11.70
N LEU A 89 -18.56 0.33 11.06
CA LEU A 89 -19.70 -0.42 11.58
C LEU A 89 -19.28 -1.80 12.07
N LYS A 90 -18.34 -2.45 11.38
CA LYS A 90 -17.86 -3.79 11.71
C LYS A 90 -16.36 -3.91 11.48
N PRO A 91 -15.65 -4.73 12.27
CA PRO A 91 -14.23 -5.00 12.04
C PRO A 91 -14.03 -5.74 10.72
N VAL A 92 -12.93 -5.44 10.07
CA VAL A 92 -12.44 -6.13 8.87
C VAL A 92 -11.20 -6.94 9.25
N LYS A 93 -11.11 -8.18 8.80
CA LYS A 93 -10.05 -9.13 9.16
C LYS A 93 -9.34 -9.68 7.94
N ALA A 94 -8.16 -10.22 8.13
CA ALA A 94 -7.49 -10.99 7.07
C ALA A 94 -8.40 -12.15 6.65
N GLY A 95 -8.51 -12.37 5.32
CA GLY A 95 -9.42 -13.34 4.72
C GLY A 95 -10.76 -12.76 4.25
N ASP A 96 -11.20 -11.61 4.77
CA ASP A 96 -12.42 -10.96 4.29
C ASP A 96 -12.26 -10.49 2.84
N SER A 97 -13.37 -10.50 2.09
CA SER A 97 -13.48 -9.86 0.78
C SER A 97 -14.32 -8.59 0.93
N ILE A 98 -13.69 -7.44 0.72
CA ILE A 98 -14.32 -6.14 0.88
C ILE A 98 -14.64 -5.54 -0.49
N SER A 99 -15.90 -5.22 -0.71
CA SER A 99 -16.38 -4.47 -1.86
C SER A 99 -16.62 -3.02 -1.47
N ALA A 100 -15.83 -2.11 -2.02
CA ALA A 100 -16.02 -0.67 -1.88
C ALA A 100 -16.82 -0.15 -3.07
N ARG A 101 -17.96 0.48 -2.80
CA ARG A 101 -18.84 1.09 -3.78
C ARG A 101 -18.97 2.59 -3.52
N VAL A 102 -18.95 3.36 -4.59
CA VAL A 102 -19.32 4.78 -4.59
C VAL A 102 -20.47 5.01 -5.54
N GLU A 103 -21.35 5.96 -5.21
CA GLU A 103 -22.53 6.34 -5.98
C GLU A 103 -22.72 7.85 -5.94
N VAL A 104 -22.93 8.47 -7.10
CA VAL A 104 -23.17 9.91 -7.22
C VAL A 104 -24.55 10.25 -6.67
N ILE A 105 -24.62 11.07 -5.64
CA ILE A 105 -25.87 11.50 -5.01
C ILE A 105 -26.18 12.98 -5.28
N GLU A 106 -25.16 13.79 -5.61
CA GLU A 106 -25.34 15.21 -5.92
C GLU A 106 -24.26 15.69 -6.89
N ILE A 107 -24.62 16.56 -7.81
CA ILE A 107 -23.69 17.20 -8.77
C ILE A 107 -23.90 18.71 -8.74
N ASN A 108 -22.87 19.43 -8.29
CA ASN A 108 -22.79 20.88 -8.41
C ASN A 108 -21.85 21.24 -9.57
N ARG A 109 -22.42 21.52 -10.74
CA ARG A 109 -21.66 21.82 -11.96
C ARG A 109 -20.95 23.18 -11.90
N GLU A 110 -21.55 24.16 -11.26
CA GLU A 110 -20.98 25.50 -11.12
C GLU A 110 -19.67 25.47 -10.32
N LYS A 111 -19.67 24.76 -9.19
CA LYS A 111 -18.49 24.60 -8.31
C LYS A 111 -17.59 23.46 -8.74
N ASN A 112 -17.96 22.69 -9.77
CA ASN A 112 -17.28 21.47 -10.18
C ASN A 112 -17.08 20.52 -8.98
N ARG A 113 -18.16 20.19 -8.27
CA ARG A 113 -18.17 19.29 -7.12
C ARG A 113 -19.21 18.19 -7.32
N ILE A 114 -18.90 17.01 -6.86
CA ILE A 114 -19.85 15.92 -6.71
C ILE A 114 -19.81 15.40 -5.29
N ARG A 115 -20.99 14.99 -4.79
CA ARG A 115 -21.10 14.25 -3.54
C ARG A 115 -21.36 12.80 -3.87
N LEU A 116 -20.65 11.93 -3.19
CA LEU A 116 -20.72 10.49 -3.37
C LEU A 116 -21.18 9.84 -2.07
N ARG A 117 -22.16 8.95 -2.15
CA ARG A 117 -22.37 7.96 -1.10
C ARG A 117 -21.29 6.92 -1.21
N THR A 118 -20.71 6.52 -0.08
CA THR A 118 -19.63 5.54 -0.02
C THR A 118 -19.98 4.42 0.94
N VAL A 119 -19.86 3.18 0.50
CA VAL A 119 -20.17 1.99 1.29
C VAL A 119 -19.11 0.92 1.02
N CYS A 120 -18.62 0.29 2.10
CA CYS A 120 -17.85 -0.93 1.98
C CYS A 120 -18.65 -2.07 2.62
N THR A 121 -18.78 -3.18 1.89
CA THR A 121 -19.45 -4.39 2.36
C THR A 121 -18.48 -5.57 2.38
N ASN A 122 -18.70 -6.51 3.31
CA ASN A 122 -17.95 -7.76 3.34
C ASN A 122 -18.61 -8.84 2.44
N GLN A 123 -18.02 -10.04 2.42
CA GLN A 123 -18.53 -11.19 1.63
C GLN A 123 -19.91 -11.68 2.05
N ARG A 124 -20.42 -11.25 3.21
CA ARG A 124 -21.78 -11.57 3.70
C ARG A 124 -22.79 -10.48 3.36
N ALA A 125 -22.41 -9.51 2.51
CA ALA A 125 -23.19 -8.32 2.19
C ALA A 125 -23.52 -7.44 3.40
N GLU A 126 -22.70 -7.49 4.45
CA GLU A 126 -22.85 -6.63 5.62
C GLU A 126 -22.01 -5.36 5.43
N ASP A 127 -22.60 -4.21 5.76
CA ASP A 127 -21.89 -2.94 5.75
C ASP A 127 -20.82 -2.94 6.85
N VAL A 128 -19.58 -2.71 6.47
CA VAL A 128 -18.41 -2.59 7.38
C VAL A 128 -18.01 -1.14 7.55
N LEU A 129 -18.30 -0.30 6.54
CA LEU A 129 -18.02 1.14 6.54
C LEU A 129 -19.05 1.85 5.65
N THR A 130 -19.54 3.00 6.13
CA THR A 130 -20.42 3.89 5.36
C THR A 130 -19.97 5.33 5.50
N GLY A 131 -20.38 6.19 4.57
CA GLY A 131 -20.12 7.62 4.63
C GLY A 131 -20.44 8.35 3.36
N GLU A 132 -19.99 9.61 3.28
CA GLU A 132 -20.12 10.45 2.10
C GLU A 132 -18.81 11.16 1.78
N ALA A 133 -18.51 11.26 0.50
CA ALA A 133 -17.35 11.98 -0.01
C ALA A 133 -17.75 13.21 -0.82
N VAL A 134 -16.95 14.27 -0.76
CA VAL A 134 -17.00 15.36 -1.71
C VAL A 134 -15.73 15.34 -2.54
N VAL A 135 -15.89 15.31 -3.85
CA VAL A 135 -14.76 15.26 -4.79
C VAL A 135 -14.91 16.29 -5.89
N MET A 136 -13.79 16.69 -6.47
CA MET A 136 -13.73 17.56 -7.64
C MET A 136 -13.28 16.73 -8.84
N PRO A 137 -14.16 16.47 -9.82
CA PRO A 137 -13.78 15.80 -11.06
C PRO A 137 -12.75 16.62 -11.85
N SER A 138 -11.90 15.94 -12.62
CA SER A 138 -11.02 16.63 -13.56
C SER A 138 -11.83 17.39 -14.61
N ARG A 139 -11.36 18.59 -14.97
CA ARG A 139 -11.93 19.35 -16.07
C ARG A 139 -11.41 18.91 -17.44
N MET A 140 -10.30 18.20 -17.46
CA MET A 140 -9.68 17.69 -18.68
C MET A 140 -9.68 16.16 -18.68
N PRO A 141 -9.80 15.51 -19.85
CA PRO A 141 -9.63 14.06 -19.95
C PRO A 141 -8.22 13.68 -19.51
N VAL A 142 -8.12 12.77 -18.57
CA VAL A 142 -6.85 12.18 -18.13
C VAL A 142 -6.87 10.71 -18.53
N ARG A 143 -5.88 10.27 -19.30
CA ARG A 143 -5.65 8.86 -19.58
C ARG A 143 -4.46 8.40 -18.77
N TYR A 144 -4.68 7.45 -17.90
CA TYR A 144 -3.62 6.83 -17.13
C TYR A 144 -3.63 5.32 -17.35
N THR A 145 -2.49 4.82 -17.76
CA THR A 145 -2.26 3.38 -17.84
C THR A 145 -1.22 3.04 -16.78
N ARG A 146 -1.58 2.20 -15.83
CA ARG A 146 -0.60 1.71 -14.84
C ARG A 146 0.56 1.08 -15.61
N PRO A 147 1.82 1.49 -15.37
CA PRO A 147 2.97 0.77 -15.93
C PRO A 147 2.85 -0.70 -15.53
N ALA A 148 3.05 -1.60 -16.49
CA ALA A 148 3.20 -3.01 -16.15
C ALA A 148 4.32 -3.10 -15.13
N GLU A 149 4.06 -3.70 -13.98
CA GLU A 149 5.11 -4.02 -13.02
C GLU A 149 6.10 -4.89 -13.79
N SER A 150 7.28 -4.32 -14.07
CA SER A 150 8.32 -5.07 -14.76
C SER A 150 8.77 -6.17 -13.80
N MET A 151 8.20 -7.36 -13.95
CA MET A 151 8.74 -8.58 -13.31
C MET A 151 10.20 -8.83 -13.71
N GLY A 152 10.73 -8.07 -14.70
CA GLY A 152 12.11 -8.11 -15.13
C GLY A 152 13.13 -7.42 -14.20
N ALA A 153 12.73 -6.49 -13.35
CA ALA A 153 13.70 -5.80 -12.48
C ALA A 153 14.25 -6.71 -11.38
N LEU A 154 13.43 -7.60 -10.81
CA LEU A 154 13.89 -8.57 -9.81
C LEU A 154 14.74 -9.70 -10.43
N ALA A 155 14.49 -10.07 -11.69
CA ALA A 155 15.29 -11.10 -12.36
C ALA A 155 16.69 -10.62 -12.72
N LEU A 156 16.91 -9.33 -12.94
CA LEU A 156 18.24 -8.78 -13.22
C LEU A 156 19.13 -8.69 -11.96
N TRP A 157 18.55 -8.54 -10.78
CA TRP A 157 19.30 -8.53 -9.52
C TRP A 157 19.74 -9.93 -9.07
N THR A 158 19.04 -10.97 -9.46
CA THR A 158 19.42 -12.37 -9.11
C THR A 158 20.47 -12.97 -10.05
N LEU A 159 20.74 -12.38 -11.21
CA LEU A 159 21.75 -12.87 -12.15
C LEU A 159 23.10 -12.13 -12.06
N GLN A 160 23.21 -11.04 -11.30
CA GLN A 160 24.47 -10.28 -11.17
C GLN A 160 25.53 -10.86 -10.23
N PRO A 161 25.28 -11.69 -9.21
CA PRO A 161 26.36 -12.19 -8.36
C PRO A 161 27.32 -13.17 -9.06
N MET A 162 26.87 -13.84 -10.13
CA MET A 162 27.74 -14.84 -10.81
C MET A 162 28.74 -14.23 -11.80
N ALA A 163 28.47 -13.05 -12.35
CA ALA A 163 29.41 -12.42 -13.31
C ALA A 163 30.63 -11.79 -12.62
N TRP A 164 30.52 -11.40 -11.37
CA TRP A 164 31.64 -10.83 -10.60
C TRP A 164 32.60 -11.87 -10.05
N MET A 165 32.15 -13.11 -9.80
CA MET A 165 33.02 -14.21 -9.36
C MET A 165 33.91 -14.74 -10.50
N ALA A 166 33.50 -14.65 -11.76
CA ALA A 166 34.29 -15.10 -12.87
C ALA A 166 35.46 -14.15 -13.23
N GLN A 167 35.37 -12.87 -12.88
CA GLN A 167 36.43 -11.88 -13.13
C GLN A 167 37.41 -11.74 -11.95
N GLY A 168 37.02 -12.12 -10.72
CA GLY A 168 37.89 -12.09 -9.54
C GLY A 168 38.98 -13.17 -9.55
N ALA A 169 38.80 -14.29 -10.22
CA ALA A 169 39.76 -15.37 -10.28
C ALA A 169 40.96 -15.11 -11.20
N ALA A 170 40.84 -14.17 -12.14
CA ALA A 170 41.91 -13.84 -13.09
C ALA A 170 42.93 -12.82 -12.54
N ILE A 171 42.60 -12.06 -11.50
CA ILE A 171 43.46 -11.00 -10.94
C ILE A 171 44.37 -11.55 -9.81
N TRP A 172 43.97 -12.62 -9.13
CA TRP A 172 44.76 -13.22 -8.03
C TRP A 172 45.87 -14.17 -8.53
N GLY A 173 45.87 -14.53 -9.78
CA GLY A 173 46.91 -15.39 -10.38
C GLY A 173 48.21 -14.66 -10.75
N MET A 174 48.24 -13.33 -10.72
CA MET A 174 49.42 -12.55 -11.21
C MET A 174 50.20 -11.82 -10.09
N LEU A 175 49.80 -11.88 -8.84
CA LEU A 175 50.49 -11.19 -7.72
C LEU A 175 50.99 -12.13 -6.62
N GLY A 176 51.16 -13.39 -6.92
CA GLY A 176 51.67 -14.37 -5.97
C GLY A 176 53.14 -14.75 -6.18
N LEU A 177 54.08 -13.82 -6.04
CA LEU A 177 55.52 -14.12 -5.81
C LEU A 177 56.23 -12.83 -5.38
N SER A 178 56.36 -12.64 -4.07
CA SER A 178 57.44 -11.95 -3.37
C SER A 178 56.93 -11.11 -2.20
N ALA A 179 57.06 -11.64 -1.00
CA ALA A 179 57.49 -10.97 0.24
C ALA A 179 57.34 -11.90 1.45
N PHE A 180 58.24 -12.85 1.56
CA PHE A 180 58.59 -13.46 2.84
C PHE A 180 59.73 -12.65 3.41
N ALA A 181 59.50 -11.78 4.37
CA ALA A 181 60.52 -11.30 5.31
C ALA A 181 59.90 -10.48 6.48
N MET A 182 60.16 -11.00 7.65
CA MET A 182 60.29 -10.31 8.96
C MET A 182 59.11 -9.53 9.54
N ALA A 183 58.53 -10.10 10.56
CA ALA A 183 58.02 -9.36 11.69
C ALA A 183 58.31 -10.09 13.02
N ALA A 184 59.07 -9.43 13.91
CA ALA A 184 59.44 -9.87 15.22
C ALA A 184 58.28 -9.77 16.23
N PRO A 185 58.25 -10.55 17.32
CA PRO A 185 57.11 -10.57 18.25
C PRO A 185 57.12 -9.38 19.20
N ILE A 186 55.96 -8.72 19.35
CA ILE A 186 55.70 -7.67 20.32
C ILE A 186 55.35 -8.32 21.65
N ARG A 187 56.10 -7.96 22.74
CA ARG A 187 55.82 -8.35 24.12
C ARG A 187 54.62 -7.59 24.72
N PRO A 188 53.77 -8.27 25.49
CA PRO A 188 52.71 -7.55 26.23
C PRO A 188 53.26 -6.84 27.47
N SER A 189 52.84 -5.59 27.67
CA SER A 189 53.10 -4.79 28.87
C SER A 189 52.17 -5.18 30.02
N ARG A 190 52.72 -5.31 31.23
CA ARG A 190 52.01 -5.59 32.49
C ARG A 190 51.15 -4.40 32.96
N PRO A 191 50.03 -4.62 33.64
CA PRO A 191 49.27 -3.56 34.25
C PRO A 191 49.92 -3.14 35.58
N SER A 192 50.04 -1.79 35.81
CA SER A 192 50.47 -1.14 37.04
C SER A 192 49.31 -1.08 38.02
N SER A 193 49.58 -1.59 39.23
CA SER A 193 48.78 -1.38 40.44
C SER A 193 48.96 0.04 41.00
N LYS A 194 47.83 0.74 41.19
CA LYS A 194 47.56 1.55 42.40
C LYS A 194 46.06 1.85 42.45
#